data_81f0c1875440aa26c0a3cdd8d07611b0
#
_entry.id   81f0c1875440aa26c0a3cdd8d07611b0
#
_cell.length_a   1.000
_cell.length_b   1.000
_cell.length_c   1.000
_cell.angle_alpha   90.00
_cell.angle_beta   90.00
_cell.angle_gamma   90.00
#
_symmetry.space_group_name_H-M   'P 1'
#
loop_
_entity.id
_entity.type
_entity.pdbx_description
1 polymer ?
#
loop_
_entity_poly.entity_id
_entity_poly.type
_entity_poly.pdbx_seq_one_letter_code
_entity_poly.pdbx_strand_id
1 'polypeptide(L)'
;MSDAAPAAWTMDSLMEAIRSSEEGDRIAVSASGGDVIVAAMRDYGDLTIYLSAGAEQIVVSTLLWPCDEQENADEFNRFILKAQKVVPLSNFAIADVDGREYYELIGELSSNSDIATILLELRVLAENAISAASELREAFAAG
;
A
#
# COMPACT_ATOMS: atom_id res chain seq x y z
N MET A 1 -29.02 15.68 -17.50
CA MET A 1 -27.62 15.56 -17.11
C MET A 1 -27.54 15.04 -15.69
N SER A 2 -26.69 14.11 -15.47
CA SER A 2 -26.59 13.49 -14.17
C SER A 2 -25.59 14.24 -13.29
N ASP A 3 -26.02 14.64 -12.12
CA ASP A 3 -25.16 15.23 -11.10
C ASP A 3 -24.77 14.19 -10.05
N ALA A 4 -24.99 12.93 -10.35
CA ALA A 4 -24.62 11.86 -9.43
C ALA A 4 -23.10 11.81 -9.24
N ALA A 5 -22.66 11.54 -8.02
CA ALA A 5 -21.27 11.30 -7.75
C ALA A 5 -20.77 10.13 -8.61
N PRO A 6 -19.48 10.11 -8.98
CA PRO A 6 -18.94 8.97 -9.70
C PRO A 6 -19.22 7.69 -8.94
N ALA A 7 -19.53 6.63 -9.66
CA ALA A 7 -19.75 5.34 -9.04
C ALA A 7 -18.45 4.86 -8.37
N ALA A 8 -18.59 4.19 -7.25
CA ALA A 8 -17.45 3.59 -6.57
C ALA A 8 -16.81 2.52 -7.46
N TRP A 9 -15.50 2.36 -7.33
CA TRP A 9 -14.78 1.35 -8.07
C TRP A 9 -15.19 -0.06 -7.63
N THR A 10 -15.26 -0.94 -8.61
CA THR A 10 -15.32 -2.39 -8.35
C THR A 10 -13.93 -2.96 -8.61
N MET A 11 -13.70 -4.22 -8.20
CA MET A 11 -12.44 -4.89 -8.53
C MET A 11 -12.17 -4.86 -10.02
N ASP A 12 -13.15 -5.25 -10.82
CA ASP A 12 -12.99 -5.35 -12.26
C ASP A 12 -12.75 -3.99 -12.92
N SER A 13 -13.51 -2.97 -12.53
CA SER A 13 -13.35 -1.64 -13.12
C SER A 13 -12.02 -1.01 -12.72
N LEU A 14 -11.58 -1.25 -11.48
CA LEU A 14 -10.30 -0.72 -11.01
C LEU A 14 -9.13 -1.40 -11.71
N MET A 15 -9.14 -2.73 -11.84
CA MET A 15 -8.10 -3.45 -12.56
C MET A 15 -8.00 -2.99 -14.01
N GLU A 16 -9.15 -2.83 -14.67
CA GLU A 16 -9.17 -2.37 -16.08
C GLU A 16 -8.63 -0.96 -16.21
N ALA A 17 -9.00 -0.07 -15.29
CA ALA A 17 -8.50 1.30 -15.31
C ALA A 17 -6.98 1.37 -15.12
N ILE A 18 -6.43 0.53 -14.24
CA ILE A 18 -4.97 0.46 -14.04
C ILE A 18 -4.29 -0.06 -15.30
N ARG A 19 -4.82 -1.13 -15.89
CA ARG A 19 -4.25 -1.71 -17.12
C ARG A 19 -4.27 -0.74 -18.29
N SER A 20 -5.31 0.08 -18.38
CA SER A 20 -5.49 1.04 -19.46
C SER A 20 -4.79 2.36 -19.22
N SER A 21 -4.20 2.56 -18.04
CA SER A 21 -3.53 3.80 -17.69
C SER A 21 -2.15 3.89 -18.35
N GLU A 22 -1.54 5.08 -18.26
CA GLU A 22 -0.18 5.31 -18.73
C GLU A 22 0.84 4.42 -18.02
N GLU A 23 0.52 3.93 -16.83
CA GLU A 23 1.40 3.07 -16.04
C GLU A 23 1.05 1.58 -16.16
N GLY A 24 0.13 1.24 -17.09
CA GLY A 24 -0.34 -0.14 -17.24
C GLY A 24 0.75 -1.17 -17.51
N ASP A 25 1.84 -0.75 -18.16
CA ASP A 25 2.98 -1.64 -18.41
C ASP A 25 3.91 -1.80 -17.21
N ARG A 26 3.77 -0.94 -16.21
CA ARG A 26 4.64 -0.95 -15.02
C ARG A 26 3.95 -1.50 -13.78
N ILE A 27 2.64 -1.71 -13.84
CA ILE A 27 1.86 -2.24 -12.73
C ILE A 27 1.10 -3.45 -13.23
N ALA A 28 1.54 -4.64 -12.80
CA ALA A 28 0.87 -5.88 -13.18
C ALA A 28 -0.20 -6.21 -12.16
N VAL A 29 -1.47 -6.16 -12.55
CA VAL A 29 -2.59 -6.41 -11.64
C VAL A 29 -3.24 -7.75 -11.92
N SER A 30 -3.66 -8.42 -10.85
CA SER A 30 -4.40 -9.67 -10.93
C SER A 30 -5.34 -9.77 -9.73
N ALA A 31 -6.39 -10.58 -9.87
CA ALA A 31 -7.30 -10.83 -8.78
C ALA A 31 -6.73 -11.94 -7.88
N SER A 32 -6.70 -11.68 -6.58
CA SER A 32 -6.45 -12.72 -5.60
C SER A 32 -7.79 -13.34 -5.21
N GLY A 33 -7.78 -14.47 -4.56
CA GLY A 33 -9.02 -15.04 -4.02
C GLY A 33 -9.69 -14.04 -3.07
N GLY A 34 -11.00 -13.82 -3.23
CA GLY A 34 -11.74 -12.82 -2.46
C GLY A 34 -11.76 -11.48 -3.19
N ASP A 35 -11.92 -10.41 -2.44
CA ASP A 35 -12.11 -9.07 -2.98
C ASP A 35 -10.82 -8.24 -2.97
N VAL A 36 -9.70 -8.85 -3.33
CA VAL A 36 -8.40 -8.21 -3.27
C VAL A 36 -7.73 -8.24 -4.64
N ILE A 37 -7.22 -7.08 -5.06
CA ILE A 37 -6.38 -6.94 -6.24
C ILE A 37 -4.92 -7.00 -5.78
N VAL A 38 -4.11 -7.77 -6.49
CA VAL A 38 -2.66 -7.82 -6.27
C VAL A 38 -1.98 -7.04 -7.36
N ALA A 39 -1.24 -6.02 -7.00
CA ALA A 39 -0.50 -5.18 -7.94
C ALA A 39 1.00 -5.36 -7.71
N ALA A 40 1.72 -5.76 -8.76
CA ALA A 40 3.17 -5.83 -8.72
C ALA A 40 3.74 -4.56 -9.34
N MET A 41 4.47 -3.80 -8.54
CA MET A 41 5.06 -2.52 -8.96
C MET A 41 6.43 -2.77 -9.57
N ARG A 42 6.49 -2.89 -10.89
CA ARG A 42 7.70 -3.31 -11.60
C ARG A 42 8.89 -2.37 -11.42
N ASP A 43 8.64 -1.07 -11.38
CA ASP A 43 9.71 -0.08 -11.18
C ASP A 43 10.29 -0.11 -9.76
N TYR A 44 9.68 -0.89 -8.86
CA TYR A 44 10.08 -0.97 -7.45
C TYR A 44 10.43 -2.42 -7.07
N GLY A 45 11.10 -3.14 -7.98
CA GLY A 45 11.53 -4.51 -7.71
C GLY A 45 10.38 -5.50 -7.58
N ASP A 46 9.31 -5.26 -8.32
CA ASP A 46 8.09 -6.09 -8.28
C ASP A 46 7.42 -6.10 -6.89
N LEU A 47 7.57 -5.01 -6.16
CA LEU A 47 6.91 -4.88 -4.86
C LEU A 47 5.41 -5.15 -4.99
N THR A 48 4.89 -6.00 -4.12
CA THR A 48 3.48 -6.36 -4.13
C THR A 48 2.68 -5.40 -3.27
N ILE A 49 1.65 -4.80 -3.86
CA ILE A 49 0.67 -3.98 -3.15
C ILE A 49 -0.69 -4.64 -3.28
N TYR A 50 -1.44 -4.67 -2.19
CA TYR A 50 -2.79 -5.21 -2.16
C TYR A 50 -3.78 -4.05 -2.16
N LEU A 51 -4.80 -4.13 -3.03
CA LEU A 51 -5.87 -3.14 -3.09
C LEU A 51 -7.20 -3.80 -2.78
N SER A 52 -7.99 -3.14 -1.96
CA SER A 52 -9.34 -3.59 -1.64
C SER A 52 -10.29 -2.43 -1.85
N ALA A 53 -11.26 -2.59 -2.75
CA ALA A 53 -12.24 -1.55 -3.05
C ALA A 53 -13.52 -1.82 -2.27
N GLY A 54 -13.85 -0.95 -1.32
CA GLY A 54 -15.06 -1.03 -0.53
C GLY A 54 -16.05 0.05 -0.92
N ALA A 55 -17.18 0.10 -0.22
CA ALA A 55 -18.23 1.06 -0.51
C ALA A 55 -17.81 2.50 -0.24
N GLU A 56 -17.01 2.72 0.76
CA GLU A 56 -16.61 4.06 1.18
C GLU A 56 -15.16 4.40 0.91
N GLN A 57 -14.30 3.39 0.86
CA GLN A 57 -12.87 3.63 0.70
C GLN A 57 -12.18 2.52 -0.07
N ILE A 58 -11.07 2.88 -0.66
CA ILE A 58 -10.11 1.94 -1.23
C ILE A 58 -8.95 1.87 -0.24
N VAL A 59 -8.57 0.66 0.15
CA VAL A 59 -7.41 0.46 1.02
C VAL A 59 -6.30 -0.14 0.20
N VAL A 60 -5.12 0.44 0.30
CA VAL A 60 -3.91 -0.07 -0.33
C VAL A 60 -2.90 -0.41 0.76
N SER A 61 -2.22 -1.54 0.61
CA SER A 61 -1.26 -1.95 1.63
C SER A 61 -0.12 -2.75 1.04
N THR A 62 1.02 -2.71 1.70
CA THR A 62 2.15 -3.56 1.37
C THR A 62 2.80 -4.03 2.67
N LEU A 63 3.18 -5.30 2.70
CA LEU A 63 3.90 -5.86 3.83
C LEU A 63 5.37 -5.46 3.73
N LEU A 64 5.96 -5.13 4.87
CA LEU A 64 7.37 -4.73 4.93
C LEU A 64 8.24 -5.93 5.31
N TRP A 65 8.45 -6.16 6.59
CA TRP A 65 9.21 -7.31 7.08
C TRP A 65 8.60 -7.81 8.38
N PRO A 66 8.88 -9.07 8.76
CA PRO A 66 8.33 -9.60 10.00
C PRO A 66 8.81 -8.83 11.22
N CYS A 67 7.91 -8.61 12.17
CA CYS A 67 8.25 -7.90 13.39
C CYS A 67 9.32 -8.63 14.20
N ASP A 68 9.33 -9.97 14.15
CA ASP A 68 10.30 -10.78 14.88
C ASP A 68 11.72 -10.70 14.29
N GLU A 69 11.88 -10.11 13.11
CA GLU A 69 13.19 -9.86 12.51
C GLU A 69 13.71 -8.45 12.78
N GLN A 70 12.92 -7.63 13.47
CA GLN A 70 13.34 -6.26 13.76
C GLN A 70 14.14 -6.20 15.04
N GLU A 71 15.37 -5.73 14.96
CA GLU A 71 16.17 -5.48 16.15
C GLU A 71 15.63 -4.25 16.87
N ASN A 72 15.71 -4.26 18.19
CA ASN A 72 15.22 -3.18 19.03
C ASN A 72 13.75 -2.85 18.73
N ALA A 73 12.92 -3.90 18.61
CA ALA A 73 11.54 -3.76 18.11
C ALA A 73 10.70 -2.77 18.92
N ASP A 74 10.83 -2.77 20.25
CA ASP A 74 10.03 -1.85 21.08
C ASP A 74 10.35 -0.40 20.77
N GLU A 75 11.63 -0.07 20.61
CA GLU A 75 12.05 1.29 20.27
C GLU A 75 11.67 1.63 18.82
N PHE A 76 11.81 0.67 17.93
CA PHE A 76 11.42 0.84 16.53
C PHE A 76 9.93 1.12 16.43
N ASN A 77 9.10 0.34 17.12
CA ASN A 77 7.65 0.51 17.10
C ASN A 77 7.25 1.90 17.59
N ARG A 78 7.88 2.37 18.65
CA ARG A 78 7.62 3.70 19.16
C ARG A 78 8.05 4.78 18.19
N PHE A 79 9.20 4.58 17.55
CA PHE A 79 9.72 5.53 16.57
C PHE A 79 8.78 5.67 15.36
N ILE A 80 8.34 4.55 14.78
CA ILE A 80 7.48 4.62 13.59
C ILE A 80 6.11 5.23 13.90
N LEU A 81 5.58 5.00 15.10
CA LEU A 81 4.33 5.64 15.50
C LEU A 81 4.48 7.16 15.60
N LYS A 82 5.64 7.65 16.01
CA LYS A 82 5.91 9.08 16.02
C LYS A 82 6.17 9.64 14.63
N ALA A 83 6.84 8.86 13.79
CA ALA A 83 7.23 9.27 12.44
C ALA A 83 6.05 9.34 11.48
N GLN A 84 4.94 8.70 11.79
CA GLN A 84 3.76 8.67 10.90
C GLN A 84 3.30 10.05 10.47
N LYS A 85 3.49 11.04 11.30
CA LYS A 85 3.05 12.40 11.01
C LYS A 85 3.75 13.03 9.80
N VAL A 86 4.92 12.52 9.46
CA VAL A 86 5.73 13.07 8.36
C VAL A 86 5.86 12.13 7.18
N VAL A 87 5.22 10.96 7.23
CA VAL A 87 5.21 10.03 6.10
C VAL A 87 4.07 10.43 5.16
N PRO A 88 4.37 10.82 3.92
CA PRO A 88 3.32 11.28 3.00
C PRO A 88 2.39 10.13 2.60
N LEU A 89 1.09 10.34 2.74
CA LEU A 89 0.02 9.48 2.24
C LEU A 89 -0.01 8.03 2.77
N SER A 90 0.90 7.65 3.66
CA SER A 90 0.96 6.28 4.16
C SER A 90 1.03 6.26 5.68
N ASN A 91 0.61 5.14 6.25
CA ASN A 91 0.66 4.92 7.69
C ASN A 91 1.27 3.55 7.98
N PHE A 92 2.02 3.47 9.07
CA PHE A 92 2.55 2.20 9.52
C PHE A 92 1.50 1.44 10.34
N ALA A 93 1.51 0.13 10.18
CA ALA A 93 0.64 -0.76 10.94
C ALA A 93 1.35 -2.09 11.18
N ILE A 94 0.74 -2.95 11.97
CA ILE A 94 1.18 -4.33 12.16
C ILE A 94 0.04 -5.23 11.70
N ALA A 95 0.35 -6.18 10.83
CA ALA A 95 -0.61 -7.12 10.29
C ALA A 95 -0.26 -8.53 10.73
N ASP A 96 -1.29 -9.31 11.06
CA ASP A 96 -1.12 -10.74 11.31
C ASP A 96 -1.26 -11.51 10.02
N VAL A 97 -0.23 -12.31 9.68
CA VAL A 97 -0.25 -13.17 8.49
C VAL A 97 0.09 -14.58 8.95
N ASP A 98 -0.91 -15.44 8.98
CA ASP A 98 -0.76 -16.84 9.39
C ASP A 98 -0.08 -17.00 10.76
N GLY A 99 -0.45 -16.12 11.71
CA GLY A 99 0.07 -16.19 13.07
C GLY A 99 1.41 -15.49 13.29
N ARG A 100 1.96 -14.86 12.26
CA ARG A 100 3.19 -14.09 12.35
C ARG A 100 2.89 -12.63 12.09
N GLU A 101 3.43 -11.74 12.90
CA GLU A 101 3.24 -10.30 12.74
C GLU A 101 4.24 -9.70 11.76
N TYR A 102 3.74 -8.84 10.87
CA TYR A 102 4.55 -8.10 9.91
C TYR A 102 4.31 -6.62 10.06
N TYR A 103 5.34 -5.82 9.84
CA TYR A 103 5.13 -4.39 9.62
C TYR A 103 4.47 -4.21 8.27
N GLU A 104 3.63 -3.20 8.19
CA GLU A 104 2.82 -2.92 7.01
C GLU A 104 2.74 -1.42 6.80
N LEU A 105 2.74 -0.99 5.54
CA LEU A 105 2.34 0.37 5.18
C LEU A 105 0.97 0.30 4.54
N ILE A 106 0.09 1.18 4.95
CA ILE A 106 -1.27 1.26 4.42
C ILE A 106 -1.62 2.69 4.04
N GLY A 107 -2.54 2.81 3.08
CA GLY A 107 -3.14 4.08 2.70
C GLY A 107 -4.61 3.87 2.40
N GLU A 108 -5.39 4.90 2.58
CA GLU A 108 -6.83 4.87 2.29
C GLU A 108 -7.18 6.02 1.36
N LEU A 109 -8.08 5.73 0.42
CA LEU A 109 -8.60 6.70 -0.53
C LEU A 109 -10.11 6.64 -0.52
N SER A 110 -10.74 7.75 -0.88
CA SER A 110 -12.17 7.72 -1.12
C SER A 110 -12.50 6.74 -2.24
N SER A 111 -13.60 6.01 -2.10
CA SER A 111 -14.02 4.99 -3.07
C SER A 111 -14.28 5.55 -4.47
N ASN A 112 -14.46 6.86 -4.60
CA ASN A 112 -14.67 7.53 -5.88
C ASN A 112 -13.47 8.35 -6.34
N SER A 113 -12.29 8.09 -5.79
CA SER A 113 -11.05 8.73 -6.24
C SER A 113 -10.82 8.43 -7.72
N ASP A 114 -10.26 9.40 -8.45
CA ASP A 114 -9.96 9.18 -9.86
C ASP A 114 -8.72 8.30 -10.01
N ILE A 115 -8.51 7.78 -11.23
CA ILE A 115 -7.41 6.86 -11.47
C ILE A 115 -6.05 7.52 -11.25
N ALA A 116 -5.90 8.79 -11.56
CA ALA A 116 -4.64 9.50 -11.35
C ALA A 116 -4.27 9.55 -9.86
N THR A 117 -5.26 9.79 -9.00
CA THR A 117 -5.07 9.80 -7.55
C THR A 117 -4.70 8.41 -7.04
N ILE A 118 -5.35 7.37 -7.56
CA ILE A 118 -5.06 5.99 -7.18
C ILE A 118 -3.63 5.60 -7.58
N LEU A 119 -3.23 5.93 -8.79
CA LEU A 119 -1.86 5.65 -9.27
C LEU A 119 -0.81 6.39 -8.43
N LEU A 120 -1.10 7.62 -8.04
CA LEU A 120 -0.22 8.38 -7.16
C LEU A 120 -0.07 7.67 -5.81
N GLU A 121 -1.17 7.21 -5.25
CA GLU A 121 -1.14 6.51 -3.96
C GLU A 121 -0.28 5.23 -4.05
N LEU A 122 -0.43 4.46 -5.11
CA LEU A 122 0.36 3.25 -5.31
C LEU A 122 1.85 3.57 -5.41
N ARG A 123 2.20 4.59 -6.15
CA ARG A 123 3.60 5.01 -6.34
C ARG A 123 4.20 5.50 -5.01
N VAL A 124 3.48 6.34 -4.29
CA VAL A 124 3.97 6.86 -3.01
C VAL A 124 4.10 5.74 -1.98
N LEU A 125 3.16 4.81 -1.94
CA LEU A 125 3.24 3.67 -1.05
C LEU A 125 4.49 2.82 -1.34
N ALA A 126 4.77 2.57 -2.62
CA ALA A 126 5.94 1.83 -3.04
C ALA A 126 7.24 2.55 -2.65
N GLU A 127 7.31 3.86 -2.90
CA GLU A 127 8.47 4.66 -2.52
C GLU A 127 8.70 4.66 -1.01
N ASN A 128 7.63 4.80 -0.23
CA ASN A 128 7.73 4.79 1.22
C ASN A 128 8.16 3.42 1.75
N ALA A 129 7.70 2.34 1.13
CA ALA A 129 8.09 0.99 1.53
C ALA A 129 9.59 0.75 1.32
N ILE A 130 10.11 1.19 0.19
CA ILE A 130 11.53 1.05 -0.12
C ILE A 130 12.38 1.91 0.81
N SER A 131 11.96 3.15 1.06
CA SER A 131 12.65 4.04 2.00
C SER A 131 12.65 3.47 3.41
N ALA A 132 11.54 2.89 3.85
CA ALA A 132 11.44 2.27 5.16
C ALA A 132 12.45 1.11 5.29
N ALA A 133 12.52 0.27 4.26
CA ALA A 133 13.44 -0.86 4.28
C ALA A 133 14.90 -0.43 4.26
N SER A 134 15.23 0.59 3.47
CA SER A 134 16.62 1.01 3.33
C SER A 134 17.11 1.97 4.42
N GLU A 135 16.22 2.75 5.00
CA GLU A 135 16.61 3.79 5.95
C GLU A 135 16.21 3.50 7.39
N LEU A 136 14.95 3.14 7.60
CA LEU A 136 14.45 2.95 8.96
C LEU A 136 14.89 1.64 9.58
N ARG A 137 14.74 0.55 8.85
CA ARG A 137 15.11 -0.77 9.36
C ARG A 137 16.56 -0.81 9.77
N GLU A 138 17.45 -0.30 8.92
CA GLU A 138 18.88 -0.33 9.18
C GLU A 138 19.29 0.61 10.31
N ALA A 139 18.62 1.72 10.47
CA ALA A 139 18.91 2.66 11.55
C ALA A 139 18.76 2.00 12.94
N PHE A 140 17.89 1.01 13.05
CA PHE A 140 17.65 0.28 14.29
C PHE A 140 18.37 -1.07 14.36
N ALA A 141 18.94 -1.53 13.25
CA ALA A 141 19.68 -2.78 13.21
C ALA A 141 21.10 -2.61 13.76
N ALA A 142 21.66 -1.42 13.64
CA ALA A 142 23.01 -1.12 14.08
C ALA A 142 23.10 -0.78 15.58
N GLY A 143 22.08 -1.07 16.33
CA GLY A 143 21.85 -0.73 17.73
C GLY A 143 22.91 -1.03 18.75
#